data_7831abb976020cd69b2c3ecf16d2e871
#
_entry.id   7831abb976020cd69b2c3ecf16d2e871
#
_cell.length_a   1.000
_cell.length_b   1.000
_cell.length_c   1.000
_cell.angle_alpha   90.00
_cell.angle_beta   90.00
_cell.angle_gamma   90.00
#
_symmetry.space_group_name_H-M   'P 1'
#
loop_
_entity.id
_entity.type
_entity.pdbx_description
1 polymer ?
#
loop_
_entity_poly.entity_id
_entity_poly.type
_entity_poly.pdbx_seq_one_letter_code
_entity_poly.pdbx_strand_id
1 'polypeptide(L)'
;PKLDDLLKGVGSARQPTAGAPDDKTGAAGIKEALAVGTEKAVKSLGQVNGYFGNEAVKILMPQKIQKVADVARMAGYQKQVDEFILSMNRAAEAAAPQAARYFGDAIREMTLEDVRGILTGGDTAATEFFRRKTHDKLYAAFKPIVSKKVDDVGATRAYKDMMGRYTSVPMMSKQSLDLDDYVTNKSLDGLFHMVGEEEKKIRSNPVARTTDLL
;
A
#
# COMPACT_ATOMS: atom_id res chain seq x y z
N PRO A 1 8.68 -28.12 1.58
CA PRO A 1 7.68 -28.86 0.81
C PRO A 1 6.93 -27.92 -0.14
N LYS A 2 6.88 -28.33 -1.40
CA LYS A 2 6.17 -27.55 -2.42
C LYS A 2 4.67 -27.69 -2.22
N LEU A 3 3.90 -26.77 -2.73
CA LEU A 3 2.43 -26.79 -2.69
C LEU A 3 1.87 -28.16 -3.15
N ASP A 4 2.61 -28.84 -4.07
CA ASP A 4 2.32 -30.18 -4.54
C ASP A 4 2.39 -31.26 -3.44
N ASP A 5 3.21 -31.06 -2.40
CA ASP A 5 3.35 -32.04 -1.32
C ASP A 5 2.20 -31.94 -0.31
N LEU A 6 1.61 -30.74 -0.17
CA LEU A 6 0.40 -30.54 0.64
C LEU A 6 -0.84 -31.12 -0.05
N LEU A 7 -0.86 -31.08 -1.38
CA LEU A 7 -1.94 -31.69 -2.20
C LEU A 7 -1.82 -33.21 -2.22
N LYS A 8 -0.62 -33.78 -2.07
CA LYS A 8 -0.39 -35.24 -2.07
C LYS A 8 -0.65 -35.90 -0.72
N GLY A 9 -0.58 -35.14 0.37
CA GLY A 9 -0.82 -35.67 1.73
C GLY A 9 -2.27 -35.96 2.05
N VAL A 10 -3.22 -35.47 1.23
CA VAL A 10 -4.66 -35.68 1.39
C VAL A 10 -5.19 -36.83 0.49
N GLY A 11 -4.32 -37.40 -0.33
CA GLY A 11 -4.68 -38.34 -1.41
C GLY A 11 -4.62 -39.84 -1.10
N SER A 12 -4.75 -40.27 0.16
CA SER A 12 -4.66 -41.70 0.47
C SER A 12 -5.89 -42.31 1.12
N ALA A 13 -7.08 -41.87 0.76
CA ALA A 13 -8.30 -42.66 1.00
C ALA A 13 -9.49 -42.12 0.22
N ARG A 14 -9.89 -42.88 -0.79
CA ARG A 14 -11.10 -42.77 -1.61
C ARG A 14 -10.93 -42.07 -2.96
N GLN A 15 -11.31 -42.81 -3.98
CA GLN A 15 -11.46 -42.33 -5.36
C GLN A 15 -12.31 -41.06 -5.38
N PRO A 16 -11.82 -40.01 -6.03
CA PRO A 16 -12.56 -38.77 -6.11
C PRO A 16 -13.53 -38.85 -7.30
N THR A 17 -14.77 -38.65 -7.00
CA THR A 17 -15.67 -38.09 -7.99
C THR A 17 -15.33 -36.60 -8.11
N ALA A 18 -14.80 -36.24 -9.27
CA ALA A 18 -14.62 -34.88 -9.78
C ALA A 18 -14.45 -33.71 -8.80
N GLY A 19 -13.26 -33.32 -8.55
CA GLY A 19 -12.57 -32.05 -8.49
C GLY A 19 -13.15 -30.81 -7.82
N ALA A 20 -14.37 -30.76 -7.31
CA ALA A 20 -14.98 -29.53 -6.85
C ALA A 20 -14.77 -29.15 -5.36
N PRO A 21 -14.69 -30.08 -4.38
CA PRO A 21 -14.44 -29.71 -2.98
C PRO A 21 -13.02 -29.24 -2.71
N ASP A 22 -12.02 -29.82 -3.37
CA ASP A 22 -10.61 -29.52 -3.13
C ASP A 22 -10.21 -28.14 -3.68
N ASP A 23 -10.78 -27.72 -4.82
CA ASP A 23 -10.57 -26.38 -5.40
C ASP A 23 -11.18 -25.29 -4.51
N LYS A 24 -12.36 -25.55 -3.92
CA LYS A 24 -13.00 -24.59 -3.00
C LYS A 24 -12.24 -24.46 -1.69
N THR A 25 -11.73 -25.55 -1.14
CA THR A 25 -10.96 -25.56 0.10
C THR A 25 -9.60 -24.87 -0.13
N GLY A 26 -8.92 -25.15 -1.23
CA GLY A 26 -7.69 -24.48 -1.60
C GLY A 26 -7.88 -22.99 -1.86
N ALA A 27 -9.00 -22.60 -2.51
CA ALA A 27 -9.35 -21.21 -2.72
C ALA A 27 -9.63 -20.49 -1.41
N ALA A 28 -10.34 -21.11 -0.47
CA ALA A 28 -10.60 -20.55 0.86
C ALA A 28 -9.29 -20.30 1.62
N GLY A 29 -8.33 -21.22 1.53
CA GLY A 29 -7.01 -21.06 2.14
C GLY A 29 -6.20 -19.89 1.57
N ILE A 30 -6.23 -19.72 0.25
CA ILE A 30 -5.57 -18.59 -0.41
C ILE A 30 -6.23 -17.26 0.00
N LYS A 31 -7.56 -17.20 0.00
CA LYS A 31 -8.29 -16.01 0.43
C LYS A 31 -7.97 -15.63 1.87
N GLU A 32 -7.91 -16.61 2.76
CA GLU A 32 -7.53 -16.40 4.17
C GLU A 32 -6.10 -15.86 4.29
N ALA A 33 -5.14 -16.45 3.60
CA ALA A 33 -3.76 -16.00 3.59
C ALA A 33 -3.64 -14.55 3.09
N LEU A 34 -4.37 -14.20 2.03
CA LEU A 34 -4.40 -12.85 1.48
C LEU A 34 -5.09 -11.86 2.42
N ALA A 35 -6.16 -12.29 3.11
CA ALA A 35 -6.83 -11.48 4.11
C ALA A 35 -5.87 -11.12 5.27
N VAL A 36 -5.14 -12.10 5.79
CA VAL A 36 -4.14 -11.89 6.84
C VAL A 36 -3.01 -11.00 6.35
N GLY A 37 -2.49 -11.24 5.15
CA GLY A 37 -1.39 -10.45 4.59
C GLY A 37 -1.76 -9.00 4.35
N THR A 38 -2.93 -8.75 3.74
CA THR A 38 -3.40 -7.38 3.50
C THR A 38 -3.72 -6.65 4.81
N GLU A 39 -4.29 -7.34 5.79
CA GLU A 39 -4.53 -6.77 7.12
C GLU A 39 -3.24 -6.35 7.81
N LYS A 40 -2.20 -7.18 7.77
CA LYS A 40 -0.88 -6.84 8.32
C LYS A 40 -0.28 -5.61 7.65
N ALA A 41 -0.33 -5.53 6.32
CA ALA A 41 0.16 -4.39 5.57
C ALA A 41 -0.56 -3.10 5.97
N VAL A 42 -1.89 -3.11 5.99
CA VAL A 42 -2.72 -1.97 6.36
C VAL A 42 -2.47 -1.53 7.80
N LYS A 43 -2.44 -2.48 8.74
CA LYS A 43 -2.21 -2.22 10.16
C LYS A 43 -0.83 -1.61 10.42
N SER A 44 0.19 -2.13 9.77
CA SER A 44 1.56 -1.62 9.87
C SER A 44 1.65 -0.18 9.38
N LEU A 45 1.06 0.12 8.24
CA LEU A 45 1.09 1.47 7.65
C LEU A 45 0.23 2.49 8.39
N GLY A 46 -0.87 2.05 8.98
CA GLY A 46 -1.79 2.92 9.73
C GLY A 46 -1.28 3.35 11.10
N GLN A 47 -0.17 2.80 11.58
CA GLN A 47 0.45 3.20 12.84
C GLN A 47 1.26 4.49 12.68
N VAL A 48 1.51 5.16 13.80
CA VAL A 48 2.47 6.27 13.83
C VAL A 48 3.83 5.75 13.38
N ASN A 49 4.45 6.45 12.45
CA ASN A 49 5.68 6.05 11.76
C ASN A 49 5.56 4.84 10.81
N GLY A 50 4.35 4.39 10.52
CA GLY A 50 4.13 3.32 9.54
C GLY A 50 4.66 3.67 8.16
N TYR A 51 4.50 4.91 7.73
CA TYR A 51 5.16 5.47 6.53
C TYR A 51 6.47 6.16 6.89
N PHE A 52 6.43 7.10 7.82
CA PHE A 52 7.60 7.95 8.12
C PHE A 52 8.81 7.15 8.61
N GLY A 53 8.59 6.12 9.41
CA GLY A 53 9.66 5.27 9.96
C GLY A 53 10.09 4.11 9.07
N ASN A 54 9.50 3.96 7.88
CA ASN A 54 9.80 2.87 6.95
C ASN A 54 10.42 3.44 5.67
N GLU A 55 11.72 3.23 5.50
CA GLU A 55 12.47 3.75 4.36
C GLU A 55 11.92 3.31 3.00
N ALA A 56 11.30 2.13 2.93
CA ALA A 56 10.76 1.60 1.68
C ALA A 56 9.52 2.35 1.19
N VAL A 57 8.75 2.97 2.10
CA VAL A 57 7.47 3.62 1.77
C VAL A 57 7.40 5.08 2.20
N LYS A 58 8.40 5.58 2.91
CA LYS A 58 8.48 6.97 3.34
C LYS A 58 8.27 7.93 2.18
N ILE A 59 7.35 8.85 2.34
CA ILE A 59 7.06 9.86 1.34
C ILE A 59 8.11 10.96 1.45
N LEU A 60 8.85 11.14 0.38
CA LEU A 60 9.91 12.13 0.29
C LEU A 60 9.42 13.42 -0.37
N MET A 61 10.25 14.45 -0.34
CA MET A 61 9.99 15.71 -1.02
C MET A 61 9.69 15.48 -2.50
N PRO A 62 8.59 16.06 -3.04
CA PRO A 62 8.31 15.97 -4.47
C PRO A 62 9.47 16.53 -5.31
N GLN A 63 9.86 15.83 -6.36
CA GLN A 63 10.98 16.23 -7.21
C GLN A 63 10.81 17.64 -7.80
N LYS A 64 9.56 18.02 -8.12
CA LYS A 64 9.24 19.34 -8.68
C LYS A 64 9.66 20.50 -7.77
N ILE A 65 9.70 20.27 -6.46
CA ILE A 65 10.05 21.29 -5.47
C ILE A 65 11.34 20.95 -4.70
N GLN A 66 12.09 19.95 -5.15
CA GLN A 66 13.33 19.54 -4.48
C GLN A 66 14.35 20.67 -4.42
N LYS A 67 14.51 21.42 -5.51
CA LYS A 67 15.41 22.60 -5.54
C LYS A 67 14.99 23.68 -4.57
N VAL A 68 13.68 23.92 -4.45
CA VAL A 68 13.13 24.87 -3.49
C VAL A 68 13.44 24.44 -2.07
N ALA A 69 13.25 23.14 -1.77
CA ALA A 69 13.56 22.57 -0.47
C ALA A 69 15.06 22.68 -0.13
N ASP A 70 15.94 22.39 -1.10
CA ASP A 70 17.39 22.48 -0.92
C ASP A 70 17.82 23.91 -0.61
N VAL A 71 17.30 24.89 -1.36
CA VAL A 71 17.56 26.32 -1.10
C VAL A 71 17.01 26.74 0.26
N ALA A 72 15.80 26.26 0.63
CA ALA A 72 15.20 26.54 1.91
C ALA A 72 16.06 26.01 3.07
N ARG A 73 16.60 24.80 2.95
CA ARG A 73 17.55 24.23 3.92
C ARG A 73 18.80 25.07 4.08
N MET A 74 19.38 25.50 2.97
CA MET A 74 20.57 26.37 2.97
C MET A 74 20.30 27.72 3.60
N ALA A 75 19.07 28.23 3.50
CA ALA A 75 18.62 29.50 4.08
C ALA A 75 18.20 29.40 5.56
N GLY A 76 18.34 28.23 6.19
CA GLY A 76 18.02 28.02 7.60
C GLY A 76 16.60 27.51 7.87
N TYR A 77 15.86 27.06 6.85
CA TYR A 77 14.49 26.53 6.98
C TYR A 77 14.44 24.99 7.05
N GLN A 78 15.49 24.36 7.58
CA GLN A 78 15.57 22.90 7.74
C GLN A 78 14.37 22.34 8.49
N LYS A 79 13.98 22.98 9.59
CA LYS A 79 12.85 22.56 10.41
C LYS A 79 11.54 22.53 9.62
N GLN A 80 11.26 23.56 8.83
CA GLN A 80 10.05 23.67 8.03
C GLN A 80 10.00 22.59 6.94
N VAL A 81 11.13 22.30 6.32
CA VAL A 81 11.24 21.21 5.32
C VAL A 81 10.97 19.85 5.97
N ASP A 82 11.54 19.61 7.14
CA ASP A 82 11.34 18.35 7.87
C ASP A 82 9.89 18.19 8.34
N GLU A 83 9.26 19.26 8.82
CA GLU A 83 7.84 19.26 9.19
C GLU A 83 6.93 19.00 7.99
N PHE A 84 7.26 19.53 6.85
CA PHE A 84 6.53 19.28 5.60
C PHE A 84 6.57 17.80 5.21
N ILE A 85 7.75 17.20 5.22
CA ILE A 85 7.93 15.76 4.92
C ILE A 85 7.17 14.91 5.93
N LEU A 86 7.27 15.22 7.22
CA LEU A 86 6.54 14.53 8.27
C LEU A 86 5.02 14.60 8.05
N SER A 87 4.51 15.77 7.71
CA SER A 87 3.08 15.99 7.47
C SER A 87 2.52 15.14 6.34
N MET A 88 3.25 14.98 5.25
CA MET A 88 2.85 14.11 4.14
C MET A 88 2.74 12.65 4.60
N ASN A 89 3.70 12.18 5.38
CA ASN A 89 3.70 10.82 5.91
C ASN A 89 2.58 10.59 6.93
N ARG A 90 2.30 11.56 7.80
CA ARG A 90 1.18 11.48 8.75
C ARG A 90 -0.18 11.42 8.03
N ALA A 91 -0.32 12.13 6.92
CA ALA A 91 -1.53 12.06 6.10
C ALA A 91 -1.72 10.66 5.50
N ALA A 92 -0.66 10.05 5.00
CA ALA A 92 -0.68 8.68 4.49
C ALA A 92 -1.04 7.66 5.58
N GLU A 93 -0.45 7.77 6.75
CA GLU A 93 -0.73 6.93 7.92
C GLU A 93 -2.20 7.03 8.35
N ALA A 94 -2.77 8.22 8.29
CA ALA A 94 -4.18 8.45 8.62
C ALA A 94 -5.14 7.84 7.59
N ALA A 95 -4.75 7.81 6.31
CA ALA A 95 -5.57 7.26 5.23
C ALA A 95 -5.50 5.72 5.15
N ALA A 96 -4.37 5.12 5.47
CA ALA A 96 -4.10 3.70 5.28
C ALA A 96 -5.17 2.75 5.84
N PRO A 97 -5.75 2.97 7.04
CA PRO A 97 -6.80 2.09 7.58
C PRO A 97 -8.01 1.90 6.68
N GLN A 98 -8.32 2.86 5.80
CA GLN A 98 -9.44 2.76 4.86
C GLN A 98 -9.27 1.61 3.87
N ALA A 99 -8.04 1.18 3.60
CA ALA A 99 -7.75 0.13 2.64
C ALA A 99 -8.29 -1.25 3.06
N ALA A 100 -8.43 -1.50 4.36
CA ALA A 100 -8.88 -2.80 4.88
C ALA A 100 -10.22 -3.22 4.28
N ARG A 101 -11.18 -2.32 4.20
CA ARG A 101 -12.51 -2.58 3.63
C ARG A 101 -12.44 -2.97 2.15
N TYR A 102 -11.68 -2.25 1.38
CA TYR A 102 -11.57 -2.49 -0.07
C TYR A 102 -10.84 -3.78 -0.40
N PHE A 103 -9.80 -4.11 0.36
CA PHE A 103 -9.13 -5.40 0.22
C PHE A 103 -10.04 -6.55 0.64
N GLY A 104 -10.78 -6.40 1.74
CA GLY A 104 -11.77 -7.38 2.18
C GLY A 104 -12.85 -7.63 1.11
N ASP A 105 -13.37 -6.59 0.49
CA ASP A 105 -14.36 -6.71 -0.59
C ASP A 105 -13.77 -7.43 -1.80
N ALA A 106 -12.56 -7.06 -2.23
CA ALA A 106 -11.88 -7.70 -3.35
C ALA A 106 -11.65 -9.20 -3.11
N ILE A 107 -11.30 -9.58 -1.88
CA ILE A 107 -11.12 -10.99 -1.51
C ILE A 107 -12.46 -11.73 -1.53
N ARG A 108 -13.52 -11.17 -1.00
CA ARG A 108 -14.86 -11.79 -1.02
C ARG A 108 -15.38 -12.01 -2.43
N GLU A 109 -15.14 -11.07 -3.31
CA GLU A 109 -15.57 -11.12 -4.72
C GLU A 109 -14.64 -11.97 -5.61
N MET A 110 -13.52 -12.45 -5.08
CA MET A 110 -12.54 -13.24 -5.81
C MET A 110 -13.13 -14.56 -6.30
N THR A 111 -13.04 -14.80 -7.60
CA THR A 111 -13.50 -16.03 -8.23
C THR A 111 -12.44 -17.14 -8.16
N LEU A 112 -12.84 -18.38 -8.44
CA LEU A 112 -11.89 -19.50 -8.58
C LEU A 112 -10.86 -19.25 -9.67
N GLU A 113 -11.27 -18.60 -10.76
CA GLU A 113 -10.37 -18.21 -11.83
C GLU A 113 -9.33 -17.19 -11.36
N ASP A 114 -9.75 -16.20 -10.59
CA ASP A 114 -8.83 -15.23 -9.97
C ASP A 114 -7.80 -15.92 -9.07
N VAL A 115 -8.24 -16.85 -8.24
CA VAL A 115 -7.36 -17.65 -7.37
C VAL A 115 -6.35 -18.44 -8.19
N ARG A 116 -6.79 -19.11 -9.26
CA ARG A 116 -5.89 -19.83 -10.16
C ARG A 116 -4.87 -18.91 -10.80
N GLY A 117 -5.30 -17.74 -11.26
CA GLY A 117 -4.41 -16.73 -11.84
C GLY A 117 -3.35 -16.26 -10.86
N ILE A 118 -3.70 -16.10 -9.58
CA ILE A 118 -2.76 -15.75 -8.53
C ILE A 118 -1.79 -16.89 -8.25
N LEU A 119 -2.27 -18.12 -8.16
CA LEU A 119 -1.44 -19.31 -7.87
C LEU A 119 -0.45 -19.61 -8.98
N THR A 120 -0.86 -19.49 -10.24
CA THR A 120 -0.04 -19.80 -11.42
C THR A 120 0.76 -18.60 -11.91
N GLY A 121 0.47 -17.40 -11.41
CA GLY A 121 1.15 -16.18 -11.79
C GLY A 121 2.51 -16.01 -11.12
N GLY A 122 3.18 -14.92 -11.47
CA GLY A 122 4.48 -14.55 -10.90
C GLY A 122 4.40 -14.10 -9.44
N ASP A 123 5.53 -13.67 -8.92
CA ASP A 123 5.71 -13.32 -7.50
C ASP A 123 4.82 -12.18 -7.00
N THR A 124 4.28 -11.36 -7.91
CA THR A 124 3.44 -10.21 -7.60
C THR A 124 2.00 -10.34 -8.09
N ALA A 125 1.58 -11.54 -8.47
CA ALA A 125 0.26 -11.75 -9.09
C ALA A 125 -0.90 -11.33 -8.18
N ALA A 126 -0.82 -11.59 -6.87
CA ALA A 126 -1.83 -11.15 -5.91
C ALA A 126 -1.83 -9.63 -5.74
N THR A 127 -0.68 -9.01 -5.62
CA THR A 127 -0.54 -7.56 -5.53
C THR A 127 -1.11 -6.86 -6.77
N GLU A 128 -0.81 -7.37 -7.95
CA GLU A 128 -1.36 -6.88 -9.22
C GLU A 128 -2.89 -7.01 -9.27
N PHE A 129 -3.42 -8.13 -8.79
CA PHE A 129 -4.86 -8.33 -8.66
C PHE A 129 -5.50 -7.26 -7.77
N PHE A 130 -4.95 -7.02 -6.58
CA PHE A 130 -5.46 -5.98 -5.68
C PHE A 130 -5.32 -4.59 -6.27
N ARG A 131 -4.22 -4.28 -6.92
CA ARG A 131 -4.03 -3.00 -7.59
C ARG A 131 -5.11 -2.75 -8.64
N ARG A 132 -5.34 -3.74 -9.52
CA ARG A 132 -6.34 -3.65 -10.57
C ARG A 132 -7.76 -3.49 -10.03
N LYS A 133 -8.10 -4.21 -8.96
CA LYS A 133 -9.45 -4.21 -8.38
C LYS A 133 -9.74 -3.02 -7.48
N THR A 134 -8.74 -2.44 -6.86
CA THR A 134 -8.96 -1.49 -5.75
C THR A 134 -8.35 -0.11 -5.95
N HIS A 135 -7.42 0.07 -6.88
CA HIS A 135 -6.65 1.32 -7.00
C HIS A 135 -7.55 2.56 -7.06
N ASP A 136 -8.52 2.61 -7.97
CA ASP A 136 -9.36 3.79 -8.16
C ASP A 136 -10.28 4.04 -6.97
N LYS A 137 -10.80 2.97 -6.37
CA LYS A 137 -11.60 3.04 -5.15
C LYS A 137 -10.79 3.56 -3.97
N LEU A 138 -9.57 3.07 -3.83
CA LEU A 138 -8.63 3.51 -2.79
C LEU A 138 -8.22 4.96 -2.99
N TYR A 139 -7.95 5.37 -4.22
CA TYR A 139 -7.65 6.76 -4.53
C TYR A 139 -8.79 7.69 -4.09
N ALA A 140 -10.01 7.36 -4.46
CA ALA A 140 -11.20 8.12 -4.08
C ALA A 140 -11.43 8.16 -2.57
N ALA A 141 -11.11 7.08 -1.85
CA ALA A 141 -11.26 7.01 -0.40
C ALA A 141 -10.13 7.73 0.35
N PHE A 142 -8.90 7.65 -0.16
CA PHE A 142 -7.72 8.25 0.48
C PHE A 142 -7.67 9.76 0.31
N LYS A 143 -7.98 10.25 -0.89
CA LYS A 143 -7.79 11.67 -1.24
C LYS A 143 -8.45 12.64 -0.26
N PRO A 144 -9.73 12.51 0.14
CA PRO A 144 -10.34 13.43 1.11
C PRO A 144 -9.68 13.38 2.49
N ILE A 145 -9.23 12.20 2.93
CA ILE A 145 -8.52 12.05 4.23
C ILE A 145 -7.15 12.70 4.16
N VAL A 146 -6.43 12.45 3.08
CA VAL A 146 -5.11 13.07 2.81
C VAL A 146 -5.25 14.59 2.76
N SER A 147 -6.21 15.10 2.01
CA SER A 147 -6.46 16.54 1.88
C SER A 147 -6.72 17.20 3.25
N LYS A 148 -7.63 16.60 4.02
CA LYS A 148 -7.93 17.10 5.37
C LYS A 148 -6.71 17.07 6.28
N LYS A 149 -5.96 15.99 6.29
CA LYS A 149 -4.78 15.84 7.16
C LYS A 149 -3.62 16.74 6.75
N VAL A 150 -3.41 16.92 5.47
CA VAL A 150 -2.42 17.86 4.94
C VAL A 150 -2.75 19.30 5.41
N ASP A 151 -4.01 19.66 5.38
CA ASP A 151 -4.47 20.97 5.87
C ASP A 151 -4.35 21.08 7.41
N ASP A 152 -4.81 20.06 8.16
CA ASP A 152 -4.81 20.04 9.63
C ASP A 152 -3.39 20.10 10.23
N VAL A 153 -2.42 19.42 9.63
CA VAL A 153 -1.05 19.35 10.14
C VAL A 153 -0.15 20.46 9.58
N GLY A 154 -0.71 21.37 8.81
CA GLY A 154 0.00 22.55 8.31
C GLY A 154 0.95 22.31 7.16
N ALA A 155 0.89 21.14 6.50
CA ALA A 155 1.72 20.85 5.32
C ALA A 155 1.45 21.83 4.18
N THR A 156 0.17 22.14 3.93
CA THR A 156 -0.24 23.11 2.93
C THR A 156 0.30 24.51 3.27
N ARG A 157 0.23 24.91 4.53
CA ARG A 157 0.79 26.18 4.98
C ARG A 157 2.32 26.21 4.81
N ALA A 158 3.00 25.18 5.27
CA ALA A 158 4.46 25.05 5.12
C ALA A 158 4.88 25.08 3.65
N TYR A 159 4.14 24.40 2.79
CA TYR A 159 4.35 24.42 1.34
C TYR A 159 4.13 25.82 0.75
N LYS A 160 3.03 26.49 1.10
CA LYS A 160 2.72 27.84 0.62
C LYS A 160 3.76 28.86 1.11
N ASP A 161 4.16 28.78 2.38
CA ASP A 161 5.18 29.66 2.93
C ASP A 161 6.54 29.47 2.24
N MET A 162 6.92 28.22 2.02
CA MET A 162 8.15 27.88 1.33
C MET A 162 8.10 28.36 -0.13
N MET A 163 7.03 28.09 -0.86
CA MET A 163 6.86 28.52 -2.25
C MET A 163 6.73 30.04 -2.37
N GLY A 164 6.01 30.69 -1.46
CA GLY A 164 5.85 32.14 -1.45
C GLY A 164 7.15 32.91 -1.31
N ARG A 165 8.10 32.38 -0.56
CA ARG A 165 9.43 32.96 -0.37
C ARG A 165 10.33 32.81 -1.59
N TYR A 166 10.15 31.71 -2.36
CA TYR A 166 11.04 31.35 -3.47
C TYR A 166 10.44 31.59 -4.85
N THR A 167 9.13 31.78 -4.98
CA THR A 167 8.48 32.15 -6.28
C THR A 167 8.74 33.59 -6.67
N SER A 168 9.26 34.41 -5.78
CA SER A 168 9.75 35.74 -6.11
C SER A 168 11.14 35.74 -6.78
N VAL A 169 11.78 34.57 -6.89
CA VAL A 169 13.05 34.43 -7.59
C VAL A 169 12.75 34.18 -9.07
N PRO A 170 13.24 35.04 -10.02
CA PRO A 170 12.84 34.99 -11.45
C PRO A 170 13.15 33.67 -12.17
N MET A 171 13.99 32.81 -11.61
CA MET A 171 14.40 31.53 -12.21
C MET A 171 13.57 30.32 -11.74
N MET A 172 12.65 30.50 -10.80
CA MET A 172 11.78 29.43 -10.35
C MET A 172 10.40 29.61 -10.96
N SER A 173 10.17 28.94 -12.09
CA SER A 173 8.87 28.93 -12.75
C SER A 173 7.78 28.41 -11.79
N LYS A 174 6.61 29.02 -11.89
CA LYS A 174 5.38 28.58 -11.20
C LYS A 174 5.08 27.13 -11.57
N GLN A 175 5.62 26.18 -10.83
CA GLN A 175 5.22 24.79 -10.94
C GLN A 175 4.05 24.56 -9.99
N SER A 176 2.84 24.41 -10.54
CA SER A 176 1.70 23.98 -9.76
C SER A 176 1.91 22.50 -9.41
N LEU A 177 2.00 22.22 -8.14
CA LEU A 177 2.01 20.87 -7.60
C LEU A 177 0.67 20.64 -6.91
N ASP A 178 -0.07 19.63 -7.35
CA ASP A 178 -1.20 19.09 -6.60
C ASP A 178 -0.65 18.20 -5.49
N LEU A 179 -0.52 18.77 -4.29
CA LEU A 179 0.03 18.08 -3.14
C LEU A 179 -0.86 16.92 -2.69
N ASP A 180 -2.17 17.10 -2.72
CA ASP A 180 -3.12 16.05 -2.34
C ASP A 180 -3.01 14.83 -3.26
N ASP A 181 -2.91 15.08 -4.56
CA ASP A 181 -2.69 14.02 -5.55
C ASP A 181 -1.36 13.33 -5.35
N TYR A 182 -0.28 14.09 -5.15
CA TYR A 182 1.05 13.54 -4.91
C TYR A 182 1.06 12.63 -3.68
N VAL A 183 0.57 13.11 -2.55
CA VAL A 183 0.55 12.33 -1.29
C VAL A 183 -0.37 11.12 -1.42
N THR A 184 -1.53 11.26 -2.06
CA THR A 184 -2.45 10.14 -2.28
C THR A 184 -1.80 9.05 -3.12
N ASN A 185 -1.18 9.39 -4.24
CA ASN A 185 -0.49 8.41 -5.09
C ASN A 185 0.68 7.75 -4.38
N LYS A 186 1.50 8.50 -3.64
CA LYS A 186 2.60 7.93 -2.86
C LYS A 186 2.12 7.03 -1.73
N SER A 187 1.00 7.37 -1.11
CA SER A 187 0.36 6.53 -0.10
C SER A 187 -0.07 5.18 -0.68
N LEU A 188 -0.67 5.19 -1.87
CA LEU A 188 -1.07 3.96 -2.58
C LEU A 188 0.13 3.16 -3.05
N ASP A 189 1.17 3.80 -3.57
CA ASP A 189 2.41 3.11 -3.95
C ASP A 189 3.01 2.36 -2.76
N GLY A 190 3.09 3.02 -1.61
CA GLY A 190 3.56 2.41 -0.37
C GLY A 190 2.67 1.26 0.11
N LEU A 191 1.35 1.43 0.01
CA LEU A 191 0.39 0.40 0.37
C LEU A 191 0.59 -0.87 -0.47
N PHE A 192 0.64 -0.75 -1.79
CA PHE A 192 0.84 -1.90 -2.66
C PHE A 192 2.24 -2.49 -2.55
N HIS A 193 3.25 -1.68 -2.23
CA HIS A 193 4.57 -2.19 -1.90
C HIS A 193 4.51 -3.12 -0.68
N MET A 194 3.84 -2.72 0.39
CA MET A 194 3.71 -3.53 1.60
C MET A 194 2.85 -4.78 1.39
N VAL A 195 1.80 -4.69 0.57
CA VAL A 195 1.04 -5.87 0.14
C VAL A 195 1.95 -6.84 -0.62
N GLY A 196 2.80 -6.34 -1.49
CA GLY A 196 3.81 -7.14 -2.21
C GLY A 196 4.80 -7.83 -1.29
N GLU A 197 5.24 -7.17 -0.23
CA GLU A 197 6.12 -7.78 0.78
C GLU A 197 5.41 -8.90 1.55
N GLU A 198 4.14 -8.74 1.88
CA GLU A 198 3.34 -9.81 2.49
C GLU A 198 3.11 -10.97 1.51
N GLU A 199 2.89 -10.69 0.23
CA GLU A 199 2.79 -11.72 -0.81
C GLU A 199 4.07 -12.54 -0.91
N LYS A 200 5.24 -11.92 -0.88
CA LYS A 200 6.53 -12.63 -0.87
C LYS A 200 6.64 -13.56 0.34
N LYS A 201 6.25 -13.11 1.51
CA LYS A 201 6.27 -13.94 2.72
C LYS A 201 5.35 -15.15 2.58
N ILE A 202 4.15 -14.97 2.06
CA ILE A 202 3.19 -16.05 1.82
C ILE A 202 3.76 -17.08 0.83
N ARG A 203 4.42 -16.62 -0.25
CA ARG A 203 4.98 -17.49 -1.28
C ARG A 203 6.23 -18.23 -0.83
N SER A 204 7.05 -17.62 0.02
CA SER A 204 8.34 -18.17 0.46
C SER A 204 8.28 -18.94 1.76
N ASN A 205 7.28 -18.74 2.61
CA ASN A 205 7.21 -19.31 3.94
C ASN A 205 5.95 -20.17 4.12
N PRO A 206 6.08 -21.52 4.21
CA PRO A 206 4.94 -22.41 4.44
C PRO A 206 4.17 -22.08 5.73
N VAL A 207 4.85 -21.60 6.77
CA VAL A 207 4.22 -21.24 8.05
C VAL A 207 3.35 -20.00 7.93
N ALA A 208 3.71 -19.05 7.07
CA ALA A 208 2.89 -17.87 6.81
C ALA A 208 1.62 -18.19 6.01
N ARG A 209 1.56 -19.38 5.39
CA ARG A 209 0.39 -19.91 4.67
C ARG A 209 -0.60 -20.61 5.60
N THR A 210 -0.12 -21.05 6.75
CA THR A 210 -0.93 -21.76 7.74
C THR A 210 -1.51 -20.79 8.75
N THR A 211 -2.53 -20.08 8.36
CA THR A 211 -3.51 -19.66 9.33
C THR A 211 -4.56 -20.77 9.40
N ASP A 212 -4.56 -21.50 10.50
CA ASP A 212 -5.66 -22.30 11.04
C ASP A 212 -6.56 -23.11 10.08
N LEU A 213 -6.07 -23.49 8.90
CA LEU A 213 -6.79 -24.35 7.95
C LEU A 213 -6.30 -25.81 8.01
N LEU A 214 -5.63 -26.17 9.11
CA LEU A 214 -5.32 -27.56 9.41
C LEU A 214 -6.17 -28.04 10.56
#